data_5e6a8491057cf48e49d8adbe33a29bac
#
_entry.id   5e6a8491057cf48e49d8adbe33a29bac
#
_cell.length_a   1.000
_cell.length_b   1.000
_cell.length_c   1.000
_cell.angle_alpha   90.00
_cell.angle_beta   90.00
_cell.angle_gamma   90.00
#
_symmetry.space_group_name_H-M   'P 1'
#
loop_
_entity.id
_entity.type
_entity.pdbx_description
1 polymer ?
#
loop_
_entity_poly.entity_id
_entity_poly.type
_entity_poly.pdbx_seq_one_letter_code
_entity_poly.pdbx_strand_id
1 'polypeptide(L)'
;QQREIKHQEEVITKLKSFNREKSIKRAESREKLLDKIDRLEKPVEEHTDIKITLEPNILSGNDVLSVEGLAKSFGSQKLFENLDFEIKRGEHVALIGNNGTGKTTILKILNGMLKEDAGLIRLGSNVYIGYYDQEHQVLHMEKTLFEEISDAYPELNNTQVRNTLAAFLFTNDDVFKRIGDLSGGERGRVSLAKLMLGKANFLILDEPTNHLDIFSKEILESALNHYTGTVFFVSHDRYFINKTAHRILDLSNGVLTNYLGNYDYYIEKRTEQETVTPADTETVSKEKAETENKQDWQKQKQEQARRRKIANELQKVEAEIEMCEQKITEIDEQCQDPAI
;
A
#
# COMPACT_ATOMS: atom_id res chain seq x y z
N GLN A 1 -24.51 -15.89 -17.08
CA GLN A 1 -24.45 -17.34 -17.29
C GLN A 1 -25.09 -18.10 -16.12
N GLN A 2 -24.72 -17.91 -14.84
CA GLN A 2 -25.30 -18.62 -13.68
C GLN A 2 -26.80 -18.38 -13.51
N ARG A 3 -27.30 -17.16 -13.68
CA ARG A 3 -28.73 -16.83 -13.65
C ARG A 3 -29.49 -17.55 -14.76
N GLU A 4 -28.89 -17.65 -15.92
CA GLU A 4 -29.49 -18.32 -17.07
C GLU A 4 -29.51 -19.84 -16.90
N ILE A 5 -28.45 -20.44 -16.36
CA ILE A 5 -28.41 -21.86 -15.99
C ILE A 5 -29.51 -22.19 -14.98
N LYS A 6 -29.61 -21.41 -13.88
CA LYS A 6 -30.65 -21.60 -12.85
C LYS A 6 -32.06 -21.48 -13.42
N HIS A 7 -32.30 -20.50 -14.28
CA HIS A 7 -33.58 -20.34 -14.95
C HIS A 7 -33.91 -21.55 -15.84
N GLN A 8 -32.94 -22.08 -16.59
CA GLN A 8 -33.15 -23.28 -17.41
C GLN A 8 -33.42 -24.54 -16.56
N GLU A 9 -32.75 -24.71 -15.42
CA GLU A 9 -32.98 -25.79 -14.45
C GLU A 9 -34.43 -25.74 -13.90
N GLU A 10 -34.91 -24.54 -13.54
CA GLU A 10 -36.30 -24.33 -13.08
C GLU A 10 -37.31 -24.67 -14.17
N VAL A 11 -37.06 -24.26 -15.42
CA VAL A 11 -37.91 -24.59 -16.56
C VAL A 11 -37.93 -26.11 -16.83
N ILE A 12 -36.78 -26.79 -16.74
CA ILE A 12 -36.67 -28.24 -16.88
C ILE A 12 -37.50 -28.95 -15.80
N THR A 13 -37.34 -28.52 -14.56
CA THR A 13 -38.09 -29.06 -13.41
C THR A 13 -39.61 -28.91 -13.62
N LYS A 14 -40.03 -27.72 -14.07
CA LYS A 14 -41.43 -27.43 -14.36
C LYS A 14 -41.97 -28.26 -15.54
N LEU A 15 -41.17 -28.49 -16.59
CA LEU A 15 -41.58 -29.36 -17.72
C LEU A 15 -41.69 -30.83 -17.32
N LYS A 16 -40.81 -31.31 -16.41
CA LYS A 16 -40.87 -32.68 -15.86
C LYS A 16 -42.12 -32.88 -14.96
N SER A 17 -42.53 -31.85 -14.20
CA SER A 17 -43.72 -31.93 -13.34
C SER A 17 -45.06 -32.11 -14.09
N PHE A 18 -45.13 -31.72 -15.35
CA PHE A 18 -46.34 -31.87 -16.18
C PHE A 18 -46.63 -33.31 -16.63
N ASN A 19 -45.71 -34.26 -16.44
CA ASN A 19 -45.80 -35.70 -16.70
C ASN A 19 -46.44 -36.08 -18.06
N ARG A 20 -46.27 -35.23 -19.08
CA ARG A 20 -46.73 -35.49 -20.47
C ARG A 20 -45.53 -35.83 -21.33
N GLU A 21 -45.64 -36.85 -22.17
CA GLU A 21 -44.56 -37.37 -23.02
C GLU A 21 -43.86 -36.28 -23.85
N LYS A 22 -44.61 -35.33 -24.41
CA LYS A 22 -44.05 -34.18 -25.14
C LYS A 22 -43.29 -33.20 -24.24
N SER A 23 -43.69 -33.03 -22.98
CA SER A 23 -43.02 -32.14 -22.02
C SER A 23 -41.73 -32.78 -21.53
N ILE A 24 -41.72 -34.09 -21.33
CA ILE A 24 -40.51 -34.84 -20.93
C ILE A 24 -39.46 -34.78 -22.05
N LYS A 25 -39.83 -35.02 -23.32
CA LYS A 25 -38.89 -34.91 -24.47
C LYS A 25 -38.29 -33.49 -24.59
N ARG A 26 -39.06 -32.43 -24.28
CA ARG A 26 -38.57 -31.05 -24.26
C ARG A 26 -37.65 -30.78 -23.10
N ALA A 27 -37.89 -31.36 -21.93
CA ALA A 27 -37.00 -31.27 -20.77
C ALA A 27 -35.66 -31.95 -21.04
N GLU A 28 -35.66 -33.17 -21.60
CA GLU A 28 -34.43 -33.90 -21.99
C GLU A 28 -33.59 -33.15 -23.04
N SER A 29 -34.23 -32.52 -24.03
CA SER A 29 -33.52 -31.71 -25.02
C SER A 29 -32.85 -30.52 -24.41
N ARG A 30 -33.49 -29.85 -23.44
CA ARG A 30 -32.89 -28.71 -22.70
C ARG A 30 -31.80 -29.17 -21.75
N GLU A 31 -31.94 -30.30 -21.09
CA GLU A 31 -30.90 -30.92 -20.27
C GLU A 31 -29.62 -31.17 -21.08
N LYS A 32 -29.76 -31.77 -22.28
CA LYS A 32 -28.62 -31.98 -23.20
C LYS A 32 -27.97 -30.70 -23.68
N LEU A 33 -28.71 -29.59 -23.78
CA LEU A 33 -28.15 -28.27 -24.10
C LEU A 33 -27.40 -27.66 -22.89
N LEU A 34 -27.91 -27.87 -21.69
CA LEU A 34 -27.34 -27.42 -20.46
C LEU A 34 -25.99 -28.12 -20.13
N ASP A 35 -25.95 -29.44 -20.42
CA ASP A 35 -24.73 -30.25 -20.26
C ASP A 35 -23.60 -29.88 -21.24
N LYS A 36 -23.94 -29.21 -22.35
CA LYS A 36 -22.95 -28.71 -23.33
C LYS A 36 -22.40 -27.31 -22.99
N ILE A 37 -22.97 -26.66 -22.00
CA ILE A 37 -22.48 -25.36 -21.56
C ILE A 37 -21.26 -25.56 -20.64
N ASP A 38 -20.09 -25.20 -21.10
CA ASP A 38 -18.90 -25.11 -20.23
C ASP A 38 -19.21 -24.15 -19.08
N ARG A 39 -19.33 -24.71 -17.88
CA ARG A 39 -19.56 -23.93 -16.66
C ARG A 39 -18.30 -23.14 -16.36
N LEU A 40 -18.37 -21.80 -16.50
CA LEU A 40 -17.34 -20.94 -15.99
C LEU A 40 -17.26 -21.16 -14.47
N GLU A 41 -16.15 -21.70 -14.01
CA GLU A 41 -15.85 -21.75 -12.58
C GLU A 41 -15.90 -20.33 -12.03
N LYS A 42 -16.54 -20.14 -10.87
CA LYS A 42 -16.43 -18.86 -10.18
C LYS A 42 -14.95 -18.56 -10.01
N PRO A 43 -14.49 -17.33 -10.33
CA PRO A 43 -13.18 -16.92 -9.83
C PRO A 43 -13.17 -17.24 -8.34
N VAL A 44 -12.19 -17.98 -7.90
CA VAL A 44 -11.95 -18.18 -6.48
C VAL A 44 -11.71 -16.78 -5.94
N GLU A 45 -12.68 -16.21 -5.25
CA GLU A 45 -12.45 -15.05 -4.39
C GLU A 45 -11.50 -15.56 -3.32
N GLU A 46 -10.22 -15.38 -3.55
CA GLU A 46 -9.22 -15.50 -2.50
C GLU A 46 -9.52 -14.39 -1.48
N HIS A 47 -10.37 -14.72 -0.51
CA HIS A 47 -10.52 -13.91 0.70
C HIS A 47 -9.20 -13.99 1.46
N THR A 48 -8.25 -13.18 1.06
CA THR A 48 -6.96 -13.01 1.72
C THR A 48 -7.04 -12.00 2.86
N ASP A 49 -8.09 -12.05 3.66
CA ASP A 49 -8.14 -11.34 4.95
C ASP A 49 -7.36 -12.14 6.02
N ILE A 50 -6.13 -12.52 5.70
CA ILE A 50 -5.20 -12.98 6.71
C ILE A 50 -4.68 -11.74 7.43
N LYS A 51 -5.37 -11.31 8.47
CA LYS A 51 -4.89 -10.27 9.39
C LYS A 51 -3.73 -10.85 10.21
N ILE A 52 -2.53 -10.75 9.69
CA ILE A 52 -1.33 -11.02 10.47
C ILE A 52 -0.90 -9.71 11.10
N THR A 53 -1.03 -9.60 12.42
CA THR A 53 -0.43 -8.52 13.18
C THR A 53 1.06 -8.81 13.24
N LEU A 54 1.87 -8.03 12.55
CA LEU A 54 3.32 -8.10 12.61
C LEU A 54 3.77 -7.24 13.79
N GLU A 55 4.00 -7.87 14.92
CA GLU A 55 4.46 -7.21 16.14
C GLU A 55 5.97 -7.39 16.31
N PRO A 56 6.71 -6.31 16.61
CA PRO A 56 8.12 -6.45 16.93
C PRO A 56 8.28 -7.28 18.22
N ASN A 57 9.21 -8.22 18.22
CA ASN A 57 9.47 -9.10 19.36
C ASN A 57 9.89 -8.34 20.62
N ILE A 58 10.45 -7.14 20.48
CA ILE A 58 10.94 -6.30 21.57
C ILE A 58 10.37 -4.90 21.38
N LEU A 59 9.74 -4.38 22.43
CA LEU A 59 9.25 -3.01 22.42
C LEU A 59 10.41 -2.04 22.70
N SER A 60 10.56 -1.02 21.87
CA SER A 60 11.49 0.09 22.10
C SER A 60 11.01 1.01 23.24
N GLY A 61 11.91 1.86 23.73
CA GLY A 61 11.53 3.04 24.52
C GLY A 61 10.59 3.97 23.74
N ASN A 62 10.03 4.98 24.37
CA ASN A 62 9.14 5.94 23.74
C ASN A 62 9.86 6.80 22.69
N ASP A 63 11.07 7.23 23.03
CA ASP A 63 11.95 7.96 22.11
C ASP A 63 12.77 6.92 21.33
N VAL A 64 12.59 6.87 20.02
CA VAL A 64 13.25 5.88 19.15
C VAL A 64 14.49 6.47 18.52
N LEU A 65 14.41 7.70 18.04
CA LEU A 65 15.51 8.41 17.39
C LEU A 65 15.45 9.89 17.74
N SER A 66 16.61 10.47 18.09
CA SER A 66 16.84 11.91 18.22
C SER A 66 18.03 12.28 17.37
N VAL A 67 17.89 13.30 16.53
CA VAL A 67 18.90 13.85 15.64
C VAL A 67 19.01 15.35 15.93
N GLU A 68 20.22 15.81 16.26
CA GLU A 68 20.51 17.20 16.60
C GLU A 68 21.67 17.73 15.74
N GLY A 69 21.45 18.82 15.00
CA GLY A 69 22.47 19.52 14.23
C GLY A 69 23.12 18.68 13.12
N LEU A 70 22.41 17.72 12.55
CA LEU A 70 22.99 16.82 11.54
C LEU A 70 23.41 17.56 10.29
N ALA A 71 24.66 17.34 9.86
CA ALA A 71 25.23 17.94 8.66
C ALA A 71 25.99 16.91 7.82
N LYS A 72 25.91 17.07 6.48
CA LYS A 72 26.65 16.26 5.52
C LYS A 72 26.97 17.03 4.25
N SER A 73 28.21 16.87 3.79
CA SER A 73 28.72 17.42 2.53
C SER A 73 29.54 16.38 1.78
N PHE A 74 29.61 16.49 0.47
CA PHE A 74 30.51 15.71 -0.38
C PHE A 74 31.39 16.66 -1.18
N GLY A 75 32.66 16.73 -0.81
CA GLY A 75 33.60 17.70 -1.37
C GLY A 75 33.11 19.13 -1.13
N SER A 76 32.88 19.89 -2.19
CA SER A 76 32.33 21.25 -2.15
C SER A 76 30.81 21.32 -2.09
N GLN A 77 30.13 20.20 -2.34
CA GLN A 77 28.66 20.16 -2.39
C GLN A 77 28.12 19.87 -0.98
N LYS A 78 27.46 20.87 -0.39
CA LYS A 78 26.71 20.75 0.86
C LYS A 78 25.34 20.19 0.55
N LEU A 79 24.97 19.07 1.20
CA LEU A 79 23.65 18.47 1.06
C LEU A 79 22.66 19.09 2.03
N PHE A 80 23.04 19.10 3.31
CA PHE A 80 22.22 19.66 4.39
C PHE A 80 23.12 20.02 5.57
N GLU A 81 22.63 20.92 6.40
CA GLU A 81 23.27 21.26 7.68
C GLU A 81 22.19 21.61 8.72
N ASN A 82 22.56 21.38 9.96
CA ASN A 82 21.74 21.71 11.13
C ASN A 82 20.32 21.13 11.06
N LEU A 83 20.23 19.83 10.69
CA LEU A 83 18.93 19.14 10.70
C LEU A 83 18.64 18.62 12.11
N ASP A 84 17.46 18.98 12.63
CA ASP A 84 16.95 18.54 13.91
C ASP A 84 15.62 17.84 13.73
N PHE A 85 15.50 16.61 14.23
CA PHE A 85 14.24 15.88 14.27
C PHE A 85 14.28 14.72 15.27
N GLU A 86 13.10 14.30 15.70
CA GLU A 86 12.92 13.15 16.57
C GLU A 86 11.87 12.21 15.98
N ILE A 87 11.97 10.92 16.31
CA ILE A 87 10.96 9.90 15.94
C ILE A 87 10.60 9.14 17.21
N LYS A 88 9.30 9.00 17.45
CA LYS A 88 8.74 8.29 18.61
C LYS A 88 8.22 6.91 18.22
N ARG A 89 8.07 6.06 19.22
CA ARG A 89 7.59 4.69 19.03
C ARG A 89 6.21 4.68 18.36
N GLY A 90 6.08 3.82 17.35
CA GLY A 90 4.83 3.63 16.60
C GLY A 90 4.55 4.71 15.57
N GLU A 91 5.45 5.71 15.39
CA GLU A 91 5.31 6.67 14.31
C GLU A 91 5.69 6.04 12.96
N HIS A 92 4.90 6.34 11.94
CA HIS A 92 5.24 6.09 10.53
C HIS A 92 5.55 7.43 9.89
N VAL A 93 6.84 7.68 9.66
CA VAL A 93 7.36 8.96 9.19
C VAL A 93 7.90 8.82 7.77
N ALA A 94 7.40 9.62 6.85
CA ALA A 94 7.93 9.71 5.49
C ALA A 94 8.92 10.88 5.38
N LEU A 95 10.11 10.63 4.82
CA LEU A 95 11.06 11.65 4.43
C LEU A 95 10.91 11.93 2.93
N ILE A 96 10.46 13.12 2.59
CA ILE A 96 10.27 13.56 1.21
C ILE A 96 11.18 14.71 0.85
N GLY A 97 11.28 15.03 -0.42
CA GLY A 97 12.11 16.12 -0.96
C GLY A 97 12.57 15.82 -2.38
N ASN A 98 13.14 16.79 -3.05
CA ASN A 98 13.64 16.66 -4.41
C ASN A 98 14.78 15.63 -4.51
N ASN A 99 15.04 15.12 -5.73
CA ASN A 99 16.17 14.23 -5.95
C ASN A 99 17.49 14.98 -5.68
N GLY A 100 18.43 14.26 -5.03
CA GLY A 100 19.74 14.82 -4.69
C GLY A 100 19.77 15.67 -3.43
N THR A 101 18.66 15.83 -2.68
CA THR A 101 18.66 16.58 -1.40
C THR A 101 19.33 15.83 -0.24
N GLY A 102 19.67 14.55 -0.41
CA GLY A 102 20.35 13.77 0.61
C GLY A 102 19.47 12.83 1.42
N LYS A 103 18.24 12.51 0.97
CA LYS A 103 17.34 11.58 1.67
C LYS A 103 17.98 10.23 1.97
N THR A 104 18.42 9.51 0.93
CA THR A 104 19.17 8.24 1.08
C THR A 104 20.43 8.39 1.92
N THR A 105 21.10 9.56 1.86
CA THR A 105 22.27 9.86 2.69
C THR A 105 21.91 9.90 4.17
N ILE A 106 20.78 10.53 4.53
CA ILE A 106 20.27 10.52 5.90
C ILE A 106 20.00 9.08 6.35
N LEU A 107 19.30 8.26 5.55
CA LEU A 107 19.02 6.88 5.90
C LEU A 107 20.31 6.06 6.10
N LYS A 108 21.30 6.22 5.24
CA LYS A 108 22.61 5.55 5.36
C LYS A 108 23.38 6.00 6.61
N ILE A 109 23.29 7.27 6.99
CA ILE A 109 23.90 7.79 8.22
C ILE A 109 23.21 7.19 9.44
N LEU A 110 21.89 7.17 9.49
CA LEU A 110 21.12 6.60 10.60
C LEU A 110 21.39 5.11 10.79
N ASN A 111 21.65 4.39 9.69
CA ASN A 111 22.01 2.96 9.71
C ASN A 111 23.51 2.71 9.97
N GLY A 112 24.32 3.76 10.20
CA GLY A 112 25.75 3.64 10.46
C GLY A 112 26.61 3.25 9.25
N MET A 113 26.03 3.25 8.03
CA MET A 113 26.77 2.96 6.80
C MET A 113 27.61 4.14 6.31
N LEU A 114 27.23 5.34 6.68
CA LEU A 114 27.92 6.59 6.34
C LEU A 114 28.08 7.43 7.59
N LYS A 115 29.26 8.06 7.75
CA LYS A 115 29.53 8.95 8.86
C LYS A 115 29.02 10.36 8.56
N GLU A 116 28.39 10.98 9.55
CA GLU A 116 28.05 12.40 9.56
C GLU A 116 29.29 13.29 9.59
N ASP A 117 29.20 14.53 9.11
CA ASP A 117 30.27 15.54 9.22
C ASP A 117 30.12 16.33 10.52
N ALA A 118 28.91 16.59 10.98
CA ALA A 118 28.60 17.19 12.26
C ALA A 118 27.20 16.73 12.72
N GLY A 119 26.93 16.94 14.00
CA GLY A 119 25.65 16.60 14.62
C GLY A 119 25.76 15.43 15.58
N LEU A 120 24.64 15.09 16.21
CA LEU A 120 24.54 14.02 17.17
C LEU A 120 23.29 13.17 16.86
N ILE A 121 23.49 11.86 16.78
CA ILE A 121 22.42 10.89 16.59
C ILE A 121 22.35 10.02 17.83
N ARG A 122 21.16 9.95 18.43
CA ARG A 122 20.89 9.11 19.59
C ARG A 122 19.74 8.15 19.28
N LEU A 123 20.00 6.87 19.44
CA LEU A 123 18.97 5.85 19.46
C LEU A 123 18.45 5.67 20.89
N GLY A 124 17.15 5.47 20.99
CA GLY A 124 16.50 5.19 22.26
C GLY A 124 16.84 3.82 22.84
N SER A 125 16.35 3.52 24.02
CA SER A 125 16.55 2.22 24.66
C SER A 125 15.83 1.10 23.90
N ASN A 126 16.50 -0.05 23.79
CA ASN A 126 15.98 -1.25 23.10
C ASN A 126 15.55 -0.99 21.65
N VAL A 127 16.19 -0.06 20.95
CA VAL A 127 15.93 0.18 19.52
C VAL A 127 16.82 -0.75 18.69
N TYR A 128 16.17 -1.54 17.82
CA TYR A 128 16.80 -2.44 16.86
C TYR A 128 16.39 -2.00 15.46
N ILE A 129 17.36 -1.50 14.68
CA ILE A 129 17.12 -1.03 13.32
C ILE A 129 17.06 -2.21 12.38
N GLY A 130 16.06 -2.21 11.50
CA GLY A 130 15.97 -3.03 10.30
C GLY A 130 16.03 -2.12 9.08
N TYR A 131 17.08 -2.26 8.26
CA TYR A 131 17.26 -1.46 7.06
C TYR A 131 16.89 -2.22 5.80
N TYR A 132 16.04 -1.63 5.01
CA TYR A 132 15.68 -2.11 3.68
C TYR A 132 16.27 -1.19 2.62
N ASP A 133 17.21 -1.72 1.86
CA ASP A 133 17.78 -1.09 0.67
C ASP A 133 17.62 -2.06 -0.50
N GLN A 134 17.13 -1.54 -1.61
CA GLN A 134 16.86 -2.33 -2.79
C GLN A 134 18.11 -3.02 -3.37
N GLU A 135 19.29 -2.42 -3.21
CA GLU A 135 20.56 -2.92 -3.77
C GLU A 135 21.25 -3.96 -2.88
N HIS A 136 20.96 -4.01 -1.58
CA HIS A 136 21.74 -4.76 -0.59
C HIS A 136 20.98 -5.94 0.05
N GLN A 137 19.90 -6.41 -0.56
CA GLN A 137 19.16 -7.55 -0.03
C GLN A 137 19.85 -8.88 -0.36
N VAL A 138 20.44 -9.48 0.66
CA VAL A 138 21.06 -10.80 0.50
C VAL A 138 20.02 -11.89 0.66
N LEU A 139 19.43 -12.30 -0.47
CA LEU A 139 18.62 -13.51 -0.58
C LEU A 139 19.46 -14.62 -1.22
N HIS A 140 19.33 -15.83 -0.70
CA HIS A 140 20.03 -17.01 -1.23
C HIS A 140 19.22 -17.60 -2.39
N MET A 141 19.66 -17.36 -3.62
CA MET A 141 18.92 -17.70 -4.85
C MET A 141 18.64 -19.20 -5.01
N GLU A 142 19.48 -20.06 -4.41
CA GLU A 142 19.36 -21.52 -4.44
C GLU A 142 18.33 -22.08 -3.46
N LYS A 143 17.99 -21.34 -2.40
CA LYS A 143 17.03 -21.76 -1.38
C LYS A 143 15.60 -21.56 -1.84
N THR A 144 14.69 -22.34 -1.26
CA THR A 144 13.25 -22.10 -1.35
C THR A 144 12.85 -20.93 -0.42
N LEU A 145 11.68 -20.35 -0.65
CA LEU A 145 11.15 -19.30 0.22
C LEU A 145 11.05 -19.81 1.67
N PHE A 146 10.56 -21.03 1.82
CA PHE A 146 10.43 -21.66 3.14
C PHE A 146 11.78 -21.79 3.85
N GLU A 147 12.80 -22.33 3.16
CA GLU A 147 14.16 -22.49 3.71
C GLU A 147 14.79 -21.14 4.04
N GLU A 148 14.61 -20.13 3.19
CA GLU A 148 15.18 -18.79 3.42
C GLU A 148 14.68 -18.16 4.72
N ILE A 149 13.38 -18.28 5.00
CA ILE A 149 12.79 -17.75 6.23
C ILE A 149 13.10 -18.65 7.42
N SER A 150 12.99 -19.98 7.27
CA SER A 150 13.21 -20.93 8.34
C SER A 150 14.65 -20.93 8.85
N ASP A 151 15.63 -20.81 7.94
CA ASP A 151 17.04 -20.74 8.31
C ASP A 151 17.43 -19.40 8.96
N ALA A 152 16.77 -18.32 8.52
CA ALA A 152 16.98 -17.00 9.10
C ALA A 152 16.38 -16.87 10.52
N TYR A 153 15.29 -17.60 10.79
CA TYR A 153 14.53 -17.56 12.05
C TYR A 153 14.21 -18.97 12.56
N PRO A 154 15.20 -19.68 13.10
CA PRO A 154 15.03 -21.05 13.59
C PRO A 154 14.05 -21.19 14.75
N GLU A 155 13.73 -20.08 15.44
CA GLU A 155 12.74 -20.02 16.52
C GLU A 155 11.30 -20.12 16.03
N LEU A 156 11.04 -19.87 14.74
CA LEU A 156 9.70 -19.95 14.17
C LEU A 156 9.33 -21.40 13.84
N ASN A 157 8.10 -21.78 14.17
CA ASN A 157 7.58 -23.06 13.73
C ASN A 157 7.09 -23.00 12.26
N ASN A 158 6.93 -24.15 11.63
CA ASN A 158 6.53 -24.27 10.23
C ASN A 158 5.21 -23.53 9.92
N THR A 159 4.29 -23.47 10.86
CA THR A 159 3.01 -22.77 10.70
C THR A 159 3.23 -21.27 10.69
N GLN A 160 4.08 -20.74 11.56
CA GLN A 160 4.42 -19.32 11.59
C GLN A 160 5.12 -18.88 10.30
N VAL A 161 6.10 -19.65 9.82
CA VAL A 161 6.78 -19.40 8.54
C VAL A 161 5.77 -19.33 7.39
N ARG A 162 4.88 -20.32 7.28
CA ARG A 162 3.84 -20.36 6.25
C ARG A 162 2.84 -19.20 6.37
N ASN A 163 2.41 -18.87 7.58
CA ASN A 163 1.49 -17.75 7.82
C ASN A 163 2.12 -16.42 7.42
N THR A 164 3.41 -16.23 7.74
CA THR A 164 4.12 -15.02 7.30
C THR A 164 4.22 -14.96 5.78
N LEU A 165 4.65 -16.05 5.13
CA LEU A 165 4.71 -16.08 3.67
C LEU A 165 3.34 -15.86 3.03
N ALA A 166 2.26 -16.40 3.62
CA ALA A 166 0.90 -16.17 3.17
C ALA A 166 0.46 -14.71 3.30
N ALA A 167 0.93 -13.97 4.33
CA ALA A 167 0.67 -12.52 4.45
C ALA A 167 1.27 -11.70 3.30
N PHE A 168 2.35 -12.24 2.71
CA PHE A 168 2.98 -11.68 1.51
C PHE A 168 2.53 -12.38 0.23
N LEU A 169 1.39 -13.09 0.29
CA LEU A 169 0.73 -13.82 -0.80
C LEU A 169 1.59 -14.92 -1.45
N PHE A 170 2.40 -15.59 -0.66
CA PHE A 170 3.01 -16.85 -1.05
C PHE A 170 2.22 -17.98 -0.40
N THR A 171 1.27 -18.54 -1.13
CA THR A 171 0.34 -19.57 -0.62
C THR A 171 0.63 -20.94 -1.21
N ASN A 172 0.12 -21.98 -0.56
CA ASN A 172 0.20 -23.37 -1.03
C ASN A 172 1.62 -23.81 -1.41
N ASP A 173 1.84 -24.16 -2.66
CA ASP A 173 3.12 -24.67 -3.19
C ASP A 173 4.12 -23.55 -3.52
N ASP A 174 3.69 -22.28 -3.51
CA ASP A 174 4.58 -21.16 -3.77
C ASP A 174 5.73 -21.10 -2.77
N VAL A 175 5.49 -21.50 -1.52
CA VAL A 175 6.50 -21.51 -0.45
C VAL A 175 7.71 -22.40 -0.75
N PHE A 176 7.57 -23.35 -1.69
CA PHE A 176 8.64 -24.25 -2.13
C PHE A 176 9.32 -23.79 -3.43
N LYS A 177 8.89 -22.68 -4.03
CA LYS A 177 9.60 -22.07 -5.16
C LYS A 177 10.99 -21.61 -4.72
N ARG A 178 11.97 -21.69 -5.62
CA ARG A 178 13.30 -21.15 -5.38
C ARG A 178 13.27 -19.63 -5.53
N ILE A 179 14.04 -18.95 -4.70
CA ILE A 179 14.16 -17.49 -4.76
C ILE A 179 14.69 -17.02 -6.13
N GLY A 180 15.58 -17.79 -6.75
CA GLY A 180 16.10 -17.52 -8.08
C GLY A 180 15.03 -17.48 -9.18
N ASP A 181 13.93 -18.23 -9.01
CA ASP A 181 12.85 -18.34 -9.98
C ASP A 181 11.79 -17.23 -9.83
N LEU A 182 11.88 -16.42 -8.77
CA LEU A 182 10.96 -15.33 -8.48
C LEU A 182 11.23 -14.10 -9.35
N SER A 183 10.18 -13.36 -9.66
CA SER A 183 10.28 -12.02 -10.22
C SER A 183 10.95 -11.03 -9.25
N GLY A 184 11.38 -9.86 -9.74
CA GLY A 184 11.96 -8.82 -8.90
C GLY A 184 11.00 -8.36 -7.78
N GLY A 185 9.71 -8.19 -8.09
CA GLY A 185 8.70 -7.82 -7.11
C GLY A 185 8.45 -8.90 -6.05
N GLU A 186 8.43 -10.18 -6.43
CA GLU A 186 8.31 -11.29 -5.50
C GLU A 186 9.50 -11.37 -4.56
N ARG A 187 10.74 -11.21 -5.08
CA ARG A 187 11.94 -11.15 -4.24
C ARG A 187 11.88 -9.99 -3.24
N GLY A 188 11.40 -8.82 -3.67
CA GLY A 188 11.19 -7.68 -2.77
C GLY A 188 10.23 -8.01 -1.63
N ARG A 189 9.11 -8.71 -1.91
CA ARG A 189 8.16 -9.17 -0.87
C ARG A 189 8.78 -10.16 0.11
N VAL A 190 9.57 -11.13 -0.36
CA VAL A 190 10.29 -12.08 0.51
C VAL A 190 11.27 -11.35 1.43
N SER A 191 12.01 -10.42 0.87
CA SER A 191 12.98 -9.62 1.61
C SER A 191 12.32 -8.78 2.71
N LEU A 192 11.18 -8.21 2.39
CA LEU A 192 10.39 -7.44 3.35
C LEU A 192 9.79 -8.34 4.44
N ALA A 193 9.25 -9.51 4.07
CA ALA A 193 8.80 -10.51 5.02
C ALA A 193 9.92 -10.90 5.99
N LYS A 194 11.12 -11.15 5.46
CA LYS A 194 12.31 -11.44 6.24
C LYS A 194 12.67 -10.30 7.19
N LEU A 195 12.63 -9.06 6.72
CA LEU A 195 12.91 -7.89 7.55
C LEU A 195 11.91 -7.74 8.71
N MET A 196 10.63 -7.93 8.43
CA MET A 196 9.57 -7.74 9.43
C MET A 196 9.48 -8.87 10.47
N LEU A 197 9.99 -10.07 10.14
CA LEU A 197 10.15 -11.17 11.10
C LEU A 197 11.34 -10.97 12.04
N GLY A 198 12.25 -10.08 11.70
CA GLY A 198 13.43 -9.80 12.49
C GLY A 198 13.10 -9.19 13.86
N LYS A 199 14.14 -9.05 14.67
CA LYS A 199 14.04 -8.37 15.97
C LYS A 199 13.88 -6.85 15.83
N ALA A 200 13.87 -6.34 14.61
CA ALA A 200 13.76 -4.91 14.33
C ALA A 200 12.42 -4.39 14.84
N ASN A 201 12.48 -3.30 15.58
CA ASN A 201 11.32 -2.51 16.03
C ASN A 201 11.33 -1.09 15.46
N PHE A 202 12.39 -0.76 14.72
CA PHE A 202 12.52 0.47 13.95
C PHE A 202 12.94 0.13 12.51
N LEU A 203 12.01 0.22 11.57
CA LEU A 203 12.26 -0.04 10.16
C LEU A 203 12.67 1.24 9.44
N ILE A 204 13.78 1.18 8.72
CA ILE A 204 14.26 2.23 7.82
C ILE A 204 14.17 1.68 6.40
N LEU A 205 13.33 2.32 5.54
CA LEU A 205 13.05 1.82 4.19
C LEU A 205 13.45 2.87 3.14
N ASP A 206 14.36 2.51 2.24
CA ASP A 206 14.79 3.38 1.13
C ASP A 206 14.10 2.92 -0.16
N GLU A 207 13.16 3.74 -0.65
CA GLU A 207 12.36 3.51 -1.86
C GLU A 207 11.75 2.10 -1.96
N PRO A 208 11.01 1.63 -0.94
CA PRO A 208 10.55 0.24 -0.88
C PRO A 208 9.51 -0.11 -1.95
N THR A 209 8.93 0.89 -2.62
CA THR A 209 7.94 0.72 -3.70
C THR A 209 8.55 0.62 -5.08
N ASN A 210 9.86 0.87 -5.22
CA ASN A 210 10.54 0.82 -6.51
C ASN A 210 10.54 -0.60 -7.07
N HIS A 211 10.25 -0.73 -8.37
CA HIS A 211 10.18 -1.99 -9.11
C HIS A 211 9.12 -2.99 -8.62
N LEU A 212 8.25 -2.58 -7.68
CA LEU A 212 7.09 -3.36 -7.29
C LEU A 212 5.93 -3.11 -8.27
N ASP A 213 5.23 -4.17 -8.66
CA ASP A 213 3.96 -4.07 -9.33
C ASP A 213 2.88 -3.52 -8.37
N ILE A 214 1.73 -3.13 -8.91
CA ILE A 214 0.63 -2.53 -8.14
C ILE A 214 0.20 -3.44 -7.00
N PHE A 215 0.11 -4.74 -7.27
CA PHE A 215 -0.31 -5.73 -6.31
C PHE A 215 0.70 -5.92 -5.16
N SER A 216 2.00 -5.99 -5.47
CA SER A 216 3.06 -6.04 -4.46
C SER A 216 3.11 -4.78 -3.60
N LYS A 217 2.78 -3.60 -4.16
CA LYS A 217 2.65 -2.36 -3.40
C LYS A 217 1.51 -2.40 -2.40
N GLU A 218 0.33 -2.90 -2.79
CA GLU A 218 -0.82 -3.04 -1.89
C GLU A 218 -0.51 -3.98 -0.71
N ILE A 219 0.23 -5.06 -0.96
CA ILE A 219 0.68 -5.96 0.11
C ILE A 219 1.64 -5.25 1.06
N LEU A 220 2.62 -4.51 0.53
CA LEU A 220 3.55 -3.73 1.33
C LEU A 220 2.82 -2.69 2.19
N GLU A 221 1.87 -1.95 1.61
CA GLU A 221 1.01 -1.00 2.33
C GLU A 221 0.25 -1.68 3.46
N SER A 222 -0.41 -2.80 3.16
CA SER A 222 -1.14 -3.58 4.15
C SER A 222 -0.23 -4.07 5.28
N ALA A 223 0.93 -4.63 4.94
CA ALA A 223 1.89 -5.13 5.92
C ALA A 223 2.40 -4.02 6.84
N LEU A 224 2.77 -2.85 6.29
CA LEU A 224 3.23 -1.71 7.09
C LEU A 224 2.12 -1.12 7.95
N ASN A 225 0.89 -1.00 7.46
CA ASN A 225 -0.23 -0.49 8.24
C ASN A 225 -0.61 -1.39 9.42
N HIS A 226 -0.32 -2.69 9.34
CA HIS A 226 -0.50 -3.63 10.45
C HIS A 226 0.74 -3.79 11.34
N TYR A 227 1.86 -3.19 10.94
CA TYR A 227 3.08 -3.23 11.74
C TYR A 227 3.00 -2.23 12.89
N THR A 228 3.13 -2.73 14.13
CA THR A 228 3.01 -1.91 15.34
C THR A 228 4.33 -1.24 15.78
N GLY A 229 5.42 -1.50 15.07
CA GLY A 229 6.71 -0.86 15.29
C GLY A 229 6.79 0.54 14.68
N THR A 230 7.98 1.12 14.72
CA THR A 230 8.27 2.45 14.16
C THR A 230 8.79 2.31 12.73
N VAL A 231 8.34 3.16 11.83
CA VAL A 231 8.77 3.15 10.42
C VAL A 231 9.26 4.52 10.00
N PHE A 232 10.43 4.57 9.40
CA PHE A 232 10.98 5.76 8.76
C PHE A 232 11.34 5.42 7.31
N PHE A 233 10.76 6.10 6.34
CA PHE A 233 10.92 5.71 4.95
C PHE A 233 11.04 6.88 3.98
N VAL A 234 11.72 6.63 2.87
CA VAL A 234 11.75 7.49 1.70
C VAL A 234 10.93 6.82 0.60
N SER A 235 10.05 7.56 -0.04
CA SER A 235 9.36 7.10 -1.25
C SER A 235 8.98 8.26 -2.15
N HIS A 236 8.91 8.01 -3.45
CA HIS A 236 8.36 8.92 -4.45
C HIS A 236 6.90 8.61 -4.81
N ASP A 237 6.37 7.52 -4.29
CA ASP A 237 4.99 7.11 -4.50
C ASP A 237 4.04 7.85 -3.55
N ARG A 238 3.34 8.85 -4.08
CA ARG A 238 2.43 9.71 -3.32
C ARG A 238 1.27 8.93 -2.69
N TYR A 239 0.77 7.93 -3.39
CA TYR A 239 -0.32 7.09 -2.89
C TYR A 239 0.16 6.25 -1.70
N PHE A 240 1.31 5.61 -1.82
CA PHE A 240 1.94 4.87 -0.75
C PHE A 240 2.20 5.74 0.49
N ILE A 241 2.80 6.94 0.31
CA ILE A 241 3.04 7.87 1.40
C ILE A 241 1.73 8.24 2.09
N ASN A 242 0.69 8.57 1.31
CA ASN A 242 -0.61 8.99 1.86
C ASN A 242 -1.30 7.91 2.68
N LYS A 243 -1.12 6.64 2.32
CA LYS A 243 -1.70 5.48 3.00
C LYS A 243 -0.94 5.03 4.24
N THR A 244 0.39 5.24 4.25
CA THR A 244 1.27 4.65 5.26
C THR A 244 1.79 5.68 6.26
N ALA A 245 2.06 6.92 5.82
CA ALA A 245 2.63 7.95 6.69
C ALA A 245 1.58 8.65 7.55
N HIS A 246 1.90 8.81 8.83
CA HIS A 246 1.16 9.66 9.77
C HIS A 246 1.82 11.02 9.96
N ARG A 247 3.08 11.15 9.52
CA ARG A 247 3.90 12.34 9.66
C ARG A 247 4.87 12.44 8.49
N ILE A 248 5.10 13.67 8.02
CA ILE A 248 5.99 13.94 6.88
C ILE A 248 7.08 14.91 7.31
N LEU A 249 8.31 14.55 6.96
CA LEU A 249 9.50 15.41 7.02
C LEU A 249 9.86 15.82 5.58
N ASP A 250 9.71 17.08 5.24
CA ASP A 250 10.09 17.62 3.93
C ASP A 250 11.50 18.24 3.99
N LEU A 251 12.42 17.61 3.26
CA LEU A 251 13.79 18.11 3.10
C LEU A 251 13.90 18.94 1.82
N SER A 252 13.68 20.24 1.94
CA SER A 252 13.72 21.18 0.83
C SER A 252 14.80 22.25 1.07
N ASN A 253 15.70 22.43 0.10
CA ASN A 253 16.78 23.42 0.15
C ASN A 253 17.69 23.31 1.41
N GLY A 254 17.91 22.10 1.90
CA GLY A 254 18.73 21.85 3.09
C GLY A 254 18.04 22.14 4.41
N VAL A 255 16.75 22.48 4.39
CA VAL A 255 15.91 22.73 5.56
C VAL A 255 14.91 21.60 5.71
N LEU A 256 14.73 21.12 6.94
CA LEU A 256 13.76 20.07 7.26
C LEU A 256 12.51 20.69 7.87
N THR A 257 11.39 20.52 7.22
CA THR A 257 10.08 21.00 7.70
C THR A 257 9.21 19.81 8.09
N ASN A 258 8.56 19.91 9.27
CA ASN A 258 7.77 18.85 9.86
C ASN A 258 6.26 19.11 9.67
N TYR A 259 5.55 18.14 9.13
CA TYR A 259 4.10 18.17 8.92
C TYR A 259 3.46 16.98 9.64
N LEU A 260 2.57 17.27 10.61
CA LEU A 260 1.86 16.27 11.40
C LEU A 260 0.58 15.85 10.66
N GLY A 261 0.71 14.93 9.71
CA GLY A 261 -0.38 14.44 8.89
C GLY A 261 0.11 13.60 7.71
N ASN A 262 -0.83 13.16 6.89
CA ASN A 262 -0.57 12.41 5.67
C ASN A 262 -0.14 13.33 4.50
N TYR A 263 0.03 12.73 3.31
CA TYR A 263 0.48 13.46 2.13
C TYR A 263 -0.50 14.53 1.66
N ASP A 264 -1.81 14.32 1.80
CA ASP A 264 -2.83 15.31 1.42
C ASP A 264 -2.75 16.55 2.32
N TYR A 265 -2.58 16.35 3.65
CA TYR A 265 -2.36 17.43 4.61
C TYR A 265 -1.08 18.23 4.30
N TYR A 266 0.00 17.54 3.95
CA TYR A 266 1.25 18.19 3.54
C TYR A 266 1.05 19.10 2.34
N ILE A 267 0.36 18.63 1.28
CA ILE A 267 0.10 19.42 0.07
C ILE A 267 -0.76 20.63 0.39
N GLU A 268 -1.79 20.49 1.22
CA GLU A 268 -2.64 21.59 1.65
C GLU A 268 -1.82 22.69 2.35
N LYS A 269 -1.03 22.29 3.34
CA LYS A 269 -0.19 23.22 4.12
C LYS A 269 0.90 23.88 3.30
N ARG A 270 1.53 23.16 2.40
CA ARG A 270 2.52 23.73 1.49
C ARG A 270 1.91 24.76 0.56
N THR A 271 0.73 24.49 0.02
CA THR A 271 0.01 25.44 -0.85
C THR A 271 -0.39 26.69 -0.10
N GLU A 272 -0.82 26.58 1.15
CA GLU A 272 -1.10 27.74 2.02
C GLU A 272 0.14 28.61 2.23
N GLN A 273 1.31 28.00 2.49
CA GLN A 273 2.57 28.73 2.71
C GLN A 273 3.05 29.44 1.43
N GLU A 274 2.88 28.83 0.26
CA GLU A 274 3.25 29.42 -1.03
C GLU A 274 2.35 30.61 -1.39
N THR A 275 1.10 30.67 -0.87
CA THR A 275 0.16 31.76 -1.13
C THR A 275 0.33 32.96 -0.18
N VAL A 276 1.06 32.82 0.93
CA VAL A 276 1.20 33.86 1.98
C VAL A 276 2.50 34.67 1.85
N THR A 277 3.43 34.35 0.94
CA THR A 277 4.62 35.17 0.70
C THR A 277 4.27 36.41 -0.12
N PRO A 278 4.33 37.64 0.45
CA PRO A 278 4.21 38.88 -0.32
C PRO A 278 5.45 39.02 -1.20
N ALA A 279 5.20 39.37 -2.44
CA ALA A 279 6.24 39.78 -3.37
C ALA A 279 7.00 40.97 -2.82
N ASP A 280 8.34 40.84 -2.71
CA ASP A 280 9.25 41.94 -3.09
C ASP A 280 10.67 41.37 -3.29
N THR A 281 11.21 41.76 -4.39
CA THR A 281 12.57 41.85 -4.89
C THR A 281 13.11 40.77 -5.85
N GLU A 282 13.19 41.31 -7.08
CA GLU A 282 14.19 41.10 -8.14
C GLU A 282 14.14 39.84 -9.05
N THR A 283 13.41 40.08 -10.12
CA THR A 283 13.66 39.96 -11.58
C THR A 283 14.99 39.32 -12.03
N VAL A 284 14.80 38.49 -12.99
CA VAL A 284 15.55 38.12 -14.21
C VAL A 284 15.89 36.63 -14.30
N SER A 285 15.29 36.02 -15.33
CA SER A 285 15.64 34.71 -15.92
C SER A 285 14.89 33.45 -15.44
N LYS A 286 13.54 33.47 -15.34
CA LYS A 286 12.74 32.24 -15.13
C LYS A 286 11.46 32.10 -15.98
N GLU A 287 11.31 32.89 -17.03
CA GLU A 287 10.02 32.98 -17.76
C GLU A 287 9.64 31.78 -18.65
N LYS A 288 10.52 30.81 -18.92
CA LYS A 288 10.14 29.68 -19.79
C LYS A 288 9.77 28.38 -19.08
N ALA A 289 10.21 28.15 -17.83
CA ALA A 289 9.86 26.96 -17.06
C ALA A 289 8.55 27.08 -16.24
N GLU A 290 8.12 28.33 -15.97
CA GLU A 290 6.90 28.59 -15.16
C GLU A 290 5.59 28.43 -15.95
N THR A 291 5.64 28.54 -17.28
CA THR A 291 4.42 28.50 -18.11
C THR A 291 3.91 27.07 -18.32
N GLU A 292 4.80 26.09 -18.42
CA GLU A 292 4.42 24.67 -18.57
C GLU A 292 3.90 24.09 -17.25
N ASN A 293 4.52 24.42 -16.11
CA ASN A 293 4.08 23.97 -14.79
C ASN A 293 2.71 24.56 -14.37
N LYS A 294 2.40 25.81 -14.74
CA LYS A 294 1.08 26.42 -14.47
C LYS A 294 -0.04 25.80 -15.31
N GLN A 295 0.24 25.44 -16.56
CA GLN A 295 -0.76 24.79 -17.43
C GLN A 295 -1.07 23.35 -16.99
N ASP A 296 -0.08 22.59 -16.56
CA ASP A 296 -0.26 21.24 -16.07
C ASP A 296 -0.96 21.24 -14.69
N TRP A 297 -0.65 22.20 -13.82
CA TRP A 297 -1.36 22.38 -12.55
C TRP A 297 -2.83 22.77 -12.73
N GLN A 298 -3.13 23.70 -13.68
CA GLN A 298 -4.52 24.06 -13.99
C GLN A 298 -5.30 22.88 -14.58
N LYS A 299 -4.69 22.04 -15.41
CA LYS A 299 -5.30 20.81 -15.92
C LYS A 299 -5.59 19.83 -14.81
N GLN A 300 -4.63 19.59 -13.90
CA GLN A 300 -4.82 18.70 -12.76
C GLN A 300 -5.92 19.18 -11.81
N LYS A 301 -5.99 20.49 -11.54
CA LYS A 301 -7.05 21.08 -10.70
C LYS A 301 -8.43 20.96 -11.35
N GLN A 302 -8.53 21.17 -12.66
CA GLN A 302 -9.78 20.95 -13.40
C GLN A 302 -10.19 19.47 -13.41
N GLU A 303 -9.24 18.56 -13.54
CA GLU A 303 -9.50 17.14 -13.52
C GLU A 303 -9.93 16.65 -12.12
N GLN A 304 -9.31 17.15 -11.05
CA GLN A 304 -9.75 16.88 -9.67
C GLN A 304 -11.15 17.44 -9.38
N ALA A 305 -11.43 18.65 -9.83
CA ALA A 305 -12.77 19.25 -9.68
C ALA A 305 -13.83 18.45 -10.46
N ARG A 306 -13.46 17.92 -11.64
CA ARG A 306 -14.32 17.05 -12.44
C ARG A 306 -14.56 15.70 -11.76
N ARG A 307 -13.51 15.09 -11.19
CA ARG A 307 -13.62 13.84 -10.41
C ARG A 307 -14.50 14.01 -9.17
N ARG A 308 -14.36 15.12 -8.44
CA ARG A 308 -15.23 15.43 -7.29
C ARG A 308 -16.70 15.63 -7.70
N LYS A 309 -16.97 16.30 -8.84
CA LYS A 309 -18.33 16.42 -9.36
C LYS A 309 -18.93 15.07 -9.72
N ILE A 310 -18.17 14.23 -10.41
CA ILE A 310 -18.61 12.88 -10.81
C ILE A 310 -18.84 12.01 -9.56
N ALA A 311 -17.98 12.07 -8.56
CA ALA A 311 -18.15 11.33 -7.31
C ALA A 311 -19.42 11.76 -6.55
N ASN A 312 -19.70 13.07 -6.49
CA ASN A 312 -20.92 13.60 -5.87
C ASN A 312 -22.19 13.24 -6.66
N GLU A 313 -22.13 13.21 -7.99
CA GLU A 313 -23.23 12.75 -8.83
C GLU A 313 -23.47 11.26 -8.67
N LEU A 314 -22.41 10.46 -8.61
CA LEU A 314 -22.48 9.01 -8.36
C LEU A 314 -23.16 8.72 -7.02
N GLN A 315 -22.76 9.43 -5.96
CA GLN A 315 -23.34 9.27 -4.63
C GLN A 315 -24.84 9.67 -4.59
N LYS A 316 -25.25 10.66 -5.39
CA LYS A 316 -26.67 11.01 -5.53
C LYS A 316 -27.47 9.93 -6.25
N VAL A 317 -26.90 9.38 -7.33
CA VAL A 317 -27.56 8.31 -8.10
C VAL A 317 -27.66 7.02 -7.26
N GLU A 318 -26.63 6.70 -6.49
CA GLU A 318 -26.65 5.56 -5.57
C GLU A 318 -27.75 5.72 -4.51
N ALA A 319 -27.89 6.90 -3.91
CA ALA A 319 -28.98 7.19 -2.96
C ALA A 319 -30.37 7.12 -3.59
N GLU A 320 -30.53 7.55 -4.87
CA GLU A 320 -31.79 7.41 -5.61
C GLU A 320 -32.11 5.95 -5.92
N ILE A 321 -31.12 5.13 -6.27
CA ILE A 321 -31.27 3.68 -6.48
C ILE A 321 -31.74 3.02 -5.18
N GLU A 322 -31.09 3.33 -4.05
CA GLU A 322 -31.44 2.76 -2.74
C GLU A 322 -32.90 3.12 -2.35
N MET A 323 -33.32 4.36 -2.59
CA MET A 323 -34.73 4.77 -2.39
C MET A 323 -35.68 4.05 -3.32
N CYS A 324 -35.32 3.78 -4.56
CA CYS A 324 -36.16 3.02 -5.49
C CYS A 324 -36.25 1.55 -5.08
N GLU A 325 -35.17 0.93 -4.63
CA GLU A 325 -35.15 -0.45 -4.13
C GLU A 325 -36.02 -0.60 -2.87
N GLN A 326 -35.95 0.35 -1.95
CA GLN A 326 -36.82 0.38 -0.77
C GLN A 326 -38.32 0.46 -1.18
N LYS A 327 -38.67 1.32 -2.13
CA LYS A 327 -40.07 1.40 -2.64
C LYS A 327 -40.52 0.13 -3.34
N ILE A 328 -39.63 -0.54 -4.08
CA ILE A 328 -39.95 -1.83 -4.70
C ILE A 328 -40.23 -2.88 -3.63
N THR A 329 -39.42 -2.91 -2.56
CA THR A 329 -39.61 -3.84 -1.45
C THR A 329 -40.94 -3.57 -0.72
N GLU A 330 -41.30 -2.31 -0.48
CA GLU A 330 -42.58 -1.93 0.12
C GLU A 330 -43.78 -2.34 -0.76
N ILE A 331 -43.66 -2.16 -2.05
CA ILE A 331 -44.73 -2.60 -3.00
C ILE A 331 -44.86 -4.11 -3.05
N ASP A 332 -43.74 -4.82 -3.06
CA ASP A 332 -43.71 -6.28 -3.04
C ASP A 332 -44.35 -6.85 -1.74
N GLU A 333 -44.07 -6.23 -0.60
CA GLU A 333 -44.71 -6.55 0.68
C GLU A 333 -46.23 -6.29 0.64
N GLN A 334 -46.66 -5.18 0.07
CA GLN A 334 -48.09 -4.85 -0.08
C GLN A 334 -48.80 -5.83 -1.05
N CYS A 335 -48.13 -6.32 -2.07
CA CYS A 335 -48.68 -7.32 -3.02
C CYS A 335 -48.76 -8.75 -2.43
N GLN A 336 -48.04 -9.01 -1.33
CA GLN A 336 -48.09 -10.33 -0.64
C GLN A 336 -49.19 -10.40 0.44
N ASP A 337 -49.85 -9.28 0.76
CA ASP A 337 -50.92 -9.25 1.73
C ASP A 337 -52.24 -9.81 1.09
N PRO A 338 -52.77 -10.95 1.53
CA PRO A 338 -53.95 -11.58 0.91
C PRO A 338 -55.28 -10.87 1.21
N ALA A 339 -55.24 -9.66 1.78
CA ALA A 339 -56.43 -8.87 2.14
C ALA A 339 -56.80 -7.73 1.15
N ILE A 340 -56.11 -7.62 0.00
CA ILE A 340 -56.46 -6.67 -1.08
C ILE A 340 -56.93 -7.41 -2.32
#